data_2fe9e4df10316de1d975bec993a4ee6b
#
_entry.id   2fe9e4df10316de1d975bec993a4ee6b
#
_cell.length_a   1.000
_cell.length_b   1.000
_cell.length_c   1.000
_cell.angle_alpha   90.00
_cell.angle_beta   90.00
_cell.angle_gamma   90.00
#
_symmetry.space_group_name_H-M   'P 1'
#
loop_
_entity.id
_entity.type
_entity.pdbx_description
1 polymer ?
#
loop_
_entity_poly.entity_id
_entity_poly.type
_entity_poly.pdbx_seq_one_letter_code
_entity_poly.pdbx_strand_id
1 'polypeptide(L)'
;MKRAMGTSEAPRTLRTTLPARAYTDGAWFAIEMDRVLARMWLAAGRVDQLDHAGAFIRRDVAGASVLIVRAGDGSIRAHHNVCRHRGTRLSVEERGTFQGSIQCPYHAWTYGLDGRLLAAQLGDLPSRFAPWAMQDLRLAHRIEYDVATNWKLVVQNYNECLHCPVIHPLLNRMHHYLGAENVPPAETYCGGAMGFKDGVETLSTDGKRRREFLPGLRGRDREVVNYFAIYPNFLLTLHPDYMMTITIWPRDCGRTTLVAEWHFHPDEMKKKDFVCADAIDFWDRTNREDWAISEQSYLGISSRGYQPGPYSERERQLWEFDQFVLARVNQSP
;
A
#
# COMPACT_ATOMS: atom_id res chain seq x y z
N MET A 1 -55.33 -12.24 25.08
CA MET A 1 -53.88 -12.15 24.91
C MET A 1 -53.57 -12.42 23.43
N LYS A 2 -53.37 -11.39 22.62
CA LYS A 2 -52.90 -11.55 21.22
C LYS A 2 -51.38 -11.47 21.22
N ARG A 3 -50.69 -12.57 20.85
CA ARG A 3 -49.25 -12.59 20.57
C ARG A 3 -48.98 -11.73 19.34
N ALA A 4 -48.15 -10.71 19.48
CA ALA A 4 -47.58 -9.98 18.36
C ALA A 4 -46.69 -10.93 17.55
N MET A 5 -47.03 -11.09 16.29
CA MET A 5 -46.16 -11.78 15.31
C MET A 5 -44.96 -10.86 15.06
N GLY A 6 -43.77 -11.39 15.37
CA GLY A 6 -42.52 -10.72 15.05
C GLY A 6 -42.38 -10.52 13.53
N THR A 7 -41.98 -9.33 13.16
CA THR A 7 -41.61 -9.00 11.80
C THR A 7 -40.37 -9.82 11.41
N SER A 8 -40.54 -10.74 10.47
CA SER A 8 -39.44 -11.45 9.83
C SER A 8 -38.58 -10.41 9.13
N GLU A 9 -37.38 -10.14 9.66
CA GLU A 9 -36.36 -9.44 8.89
C GLU A 9 -36.07 -10.24 7.60
N ALA A 10 -36.13 -9.55 6.46
CA ALA A 10 -35.73 -10.15 5.18
C ALA A 10 -34.30 -10.74 5.32
N PRO A 11 -34.06 -11.91 4.74
CA PRO A 11 -32.73 -12.53 4.83
C PRO A 11 -31.66 -11.55 4.34
N ARG A 12 -30.72 -11.19 5.20
CA ARG A 12 -29.57 -10.35 4.83
C ARG A 12 -28.82 -11.05 3.71
N THR A 13 -28.76 -10.42 2.55
CA THR A 13 -27.94 -10.91 1.44
C THR A 13 -26.47 -10.89 1.90
N LEU A 14 -25.87 -12.07 2.03
CA LEU A 14 -24.47 -12.17 2.40
C LEU A 14 -23.60 -11.57 1.28
N ARG A 15 -22.60 -10.79 1.66
CA ARG A 15 -21.56 -10.31 0.75
C ARG A 15 -20.67 -11.49 0.39
N THR A 16 -20.30 -11.62 -0.87
CA THR A 16 -19.45 -12.71 -1.34
C THR A 16 -18.11 -12.18 -1.85
N THR A 17 -17.09 -13.04 -1.77
CA THR A 17 -15.78 -12.80 -2.39
C THR A 17 -15.89 -12.71 -3.91
N LEU A 18 -14.83 -12.19 -4.56
CA LEU A 18 -14.73 -12.17 -6.01
C LEU A 18 -14.70 -13.61 -6.58
N PRO A 19 -15.16 -13.80 -7.83
CA PRO A 19 -15.05 -15.11 -8.50
C PRO A 19 -13.57 -15.44 -8.78
N ALA A 20 -13.24 -16.73 -8.85
CA ALA A 20 -11.86 -17.22 -9.06
C ALA A 20 -11.16 -16.55 -10.25
N ARG A 21 -11.87 -16.31 -11.36
CA ARG A 21 -11.34 -15.66 -12.57
C ARG A 21 -10.78 -14.25 -12.30
N ALA A 22 -11.28 -13.54 -11.28
CA ALA A 22 -10.76 -12.22 -10.90
C ALA A 22 -9.33 -12.29 -10.33
N TYR A 23 -8.86 -13.47 -9.97
CA TYR A 23 -7.51 -13.69 -9.42
C TYR A 23 -6.60 -14.46 -10.39
N THR A 24 -7.17 -15.34 -11.24
CA THR A 24 -6.41 -16.33 -12.01
C THR A 24 -6.45 -16.11 -13.52
N ASP A 25 -7.35 -15.24 -14.03
CA ASP A 25 -7.52 -15.01 -15.46
C ASP A 25 -6.64 -13.85 -15.95
N GLY A 26 -5.72 -14.15 -16.89
CA GLY A 26 -4.83 -13.16 -17.48
C GLY A 26 -5.57 -12.05 -18.25
N ALA A 27 -6.73 -12.35 -18.85
CA ALA A 27 -7.55 -11.31 -19.51
C ALA A 27 -8.17 -10.35 -18.49
N TRP A 28 -8.63 -10.88 -17.35
CA TRP A 28 -9.08 -10.05 -16.23
C TRP A 28 -7.95 -9.17 -15.72
N PHE A 29 -6.76 -9.73 -15.49
CA PHE A 29 -5.57 -8.98 -15.08
C PHE A 29 -5.22 -7.85 -16.06
N ALA A 30 -5.27 -8.11 -17.38
CA ALA A 30 -5.04 -7.08 -18.40
C ALA A 30 -6.03 -5.92 -18.29
N ILE A 31 -7.32 -6.21 -18.01
CA ILE A 31 -8.34 -5.18 -17.76
C ILE A 31 -8.03 -4.38 -16.48
N GLU A 32 -7.58 -5.02 -15.41
CA GLU A 32 -7.16 -4.34 -14.19
C GLU A 32 -5.97 -3.41 -14.44
N MET A 33 -4.98 -3.85 -15.23
CA MET A 33 -3.84 -3.00 -15.59
C MET A 33 -4.29 -1.75 -16.35
N ASP A 34 -5.21 -1.88 -17.30
CA ASP A 34 -5.73 -0.73 -18.08
C ASP A 34 -6.69 0.16 -17.28
N ARG A 35 -7.63 -0.42 -16.53
CA ARG A 35 -8.75 0.32 -15.93
C ARG A 35 -8.55 0.70 -14.47
N VAL A 36 -7.65 0.03 -13.77
CA VAL A 36 -7.31 0.32 -12.37
C VAL A 36 -5.93 0.98 -12.31
N LEU A 37 -4.88 0.23 -12.62
CA LEU A 37 -3.51 0.70 -12.39
C LEU A 37 -3.13 1.88 -13.31
N ALA A 38 -3.51 1.86 -14.59
CA ALA A 38 -3.17 2.92 -15.53
C ALA A 38 -4.01 4.21 -15.37
N ARG A 39 -5.13 4.14 -14.65
CA ARG A 39 -6.07 5.28 -14.51
C ARG A 39 -6.14 5.86 -13.10
N MET A 40 -5.38 5.32 -12.17
CA MET A 40 -5.37 5.78 -10.78
C MET A 40 -4.04 6.37 -10.36
N TRP A 41 -4.07 7.08 -9.26
CA TRP A 41 -2.86 7.51 -8.56
C TRP A 41 -2.15 6.30 -7.98
N LEU A 42 -0.85 6.20 -8.27
CA LEU A 42 0.01 5.14 -7.75
C LEU A 42 1.06 5.75 -6.85
N ALA A 43 1.31 5.11 -5.72
CA ALA A 43 2.48 5.41 -4.92
C ALA A 43 3.72 4.97 -5.70
N ALA A 44 4.50 5.92 -6.16
CA ALA A 44 5.65 5.65 -7.02
C ALA A 44 6.99 5.75 -6.27
N GLY A 45 7.01 6.43 -5.12
CA GLY A 45 8.20 6.64 -4.30
C GLY A 45 8.02 7.82 -3.35
N ARG A 46 9.06 8.12 -2.60
CA ARG A 46 9.08 9.25 -1.68
C ARG A 46 9.75 10.47 -2.30
N VAL A 47 9.35 11.65 -1.81
CA VAL A 47 9.89 12.94 -2.26
C VAL A 47 11.39 13.09 -1.99
N ASP A 48 11.89 12.48 -0.91
CA ASP A 48 13.31 12.50 -0.54
C ASP A 48 14.22 11.66 -1.47
N GLN A 49 13.63 10.77 -2.29
CA GLN A 49 14.34 10.10 -3.37
C GLN A 49 14.63 11.03 -4.57
N LEU A 50 14.02 12.20 -4.56
CA LEU A 50 14.12 13.25 -5.56
C LEU A 50 14.59 14.54 -4.86
N ASP A 51 15.76 14.52 -4.24
CA ASP A 51 16.25 15.53 -3.29
C ASP A 51 16.74 16.83 -3.94
N HIS A 52 17.03 16.81 -5.26
CA HIS A 52 17.49 17.98 -6.01
C HIS A 52 16.86 18.06 -7.41
N ALA A 53 16.92 19.22 -8.04
CA ALA A 53 16.41 19.44 -9.39
C ALA A 53 17.09 18.50 -10.41
N GLY A 54 16.30 17.84 -11.26
CA GLY A 54 16.74 16.82 -12.21
C GLY A 54 16.81 15.41 -11.62
N ALA A 55 16.79 15.21 -10.30
CA ALA A 55 16.69 13.87 -9.71
C ALA A 55 15.46 13.16 -10.24
N PHE A 56 15.59 11.89 -10.62
CA PHE A 56 14.49 11.09 -11.13
C PHE A 56 14.48 9.66 -10.59
N ILE A 57 13.29 9.09 -10.57
CA ILE A 57 13.05 7.65 -10.41
C ILE A 57 12.19 7.16 -11.57
N ARG A 58 12.48 5.93 -12.04
CA ARG A 58 11.69 5.24 -13.06
C ARG A 58 10.81 4.19 -12.43
N ARG A 59 9.57 4.07 -12.92
CA ARG A 59 8.65 3.00 -12.56
C ARG A 59 8.03 2.40 -13.81
N ASP A 60 7.99 1.07 -13.87
CA ASP A 60 7.31 0.33 -14.92
C ASP A 60 6.02 -0.25 -14.33
N VAL A 61 4.87 0.22 -14.78
CA VAL A 61 3.55 -0.16 -14.25
C VAL A 61 2.48 -0.14 -15.33
N ALA A 62 1.56 -1.10 -15.30
CA ALA A 62 0.46 -1.22 -16.25
C ALA A 62 0.89 -1.12 -17.72
N GLY A 63 2.03 -1.74 -18.07
CA GLY A 63 2.58 -1.71 -19.42
C GLY A 63 3.27 -0.41 -19.83
N ALA A 64 3.27 0.62 -18.96
CA ALA A 64 3.93 1.89 -19.19
C ALA A 64 5.22 2.03 -18.36
N SER A 65 6.23 2.67 -18.94
CA SER A 65 7.40 3.15 -18.21
C SER A 65 7.22 4.63 -17.93
N VAL A 66 7.40 5.05 -16.67
CA VAL A 66 7.21 6.44 -16.22
C VAL A 66 8.45 6.94 -15.51
N LEU A 67 8.87 8.16 -15.85
CA LEU A 67 9.90 8.92 -15.15
C LEU A 67 9.23 9.92 -14.22
N ILE A 68 9.56 9.88 -12.93
CA ILE A 68 9.14 10.86 -11.94
C ILE A 68 10.37 11.71 -11.65
N VAL A 69 10.26 13.02 -11.88
CA VAL A 69 11.40 13.94 -11.92
C VAL A 69 11.13 15.14 -11.02
N ARG A 70 12.12 15.61 -10.28
CA ARG A 70 12.05 16.92 -9.66
C ARG A 70 12.42 18.00 -10.69
N ALA A 71 11.47 18.86 -11.01
CA ALA A 71 11.67 19.98 -11.93
C ALA A 71 12.52 21.10 -11.31
N GLY A 72 12.98 22.05 -12.13
CA GLY A 72 13.81 23.16 -11.70
C GLY A 72 13.11 24.14 -10.74
N ASP A 73 11.77 24.18 -10.75
CA ASP A 73 10.94 24.94 -9.82
C ASP A 73 10.68 24.22 -8.48
N GLY A 74 11.28 23.05 -8.27
CA GLY A 74 11.12 22.23 -7.08
C GLY A 74 9.87 21.32 -7.11
N SER A 75 9.00 21.43 -8.11
CA SER A 75 7.82 20.57 -8.25
C SER A 75 8.23 19.16 -8.70
N ILE A 76 7.40 18.17 -8.34
CA ILE A 76 7.53 16.79 -8.83
C ILE A 76 6.64 16.62 -10.06
N ARG A 77 7.20 16.07 -11.12
CA ARG A 77 6.54 15.84 -12.40
C ARG A 77 6.68 14.37 -12.81
N ALA A 78 5.71 13.86 -13.55
CA ALA A 78 5.75 12.50 -14.09
C ALA A 78 5.54 12.54 -15.60
N HIS A 79 6.40 11.79 -16.33
CA HIS A 79 6.38 11.71 -17.78
C HIS A 79 6.41 10.25 -18.22
N HIS A 80 5.76 9.93 -19.33
CA HIS A 80 6.05 8.66 -19.99
C HIS A 80 7.52 8.59 -20.37
N ASN A 81 8.19 7.51 -20.02
CA ASN A 81 9.59 7.26 -20.36
C ASN A 81 9.72 6.85 -21.84
N VAL A 82 9.23 7.70 -22.71
CA VAL A 82 9.20 7.45 -24.16
C VAL A 82 9.46 8.72 -24.95
N CYS A 83 10.42 8.67 -25.84
CA CYS A 83 10.70 9.76 -26.78
C CYS A 83 9.63 9.79 -27.88
N ARG A 84 8.99 10.94 -28.09
CA ARG A 84 7.97 11.11 -29.13
C ARG A 84 8.49 11.03 -30.56
N HIS A 85 9.82 11.02 -30.75
CA HIS A 85 10.40 10.87 -32.07
C HIS A 85 10.23 9.45 -32.62
N ARG A 86 10.75 8.42 -31.92
CA ARG A 86 10.72 7.01 -32.35
C ARG A 86 10.52 6.00 -31.21
N GLY A 87 9.92 6.41 -30.10
CA GLY A 87 9.55 5.52 -29.01
C GLY A 87 10.71 5.03 -28.13
N THR A 88 11.92 5.57 -28.26
CA THR A 88 13.07 5.19 -27.43
C THR A 88 12.81 5.57 -25.98
N ARG A 89 13.16 4.70 -25.01
CA ARG A 89 13.17 5.06 -23.60
C ARG A 89 14.13 6.22 -23.35
N LEU A 90 13.69 7.23 -22.60
CA LEU A 90 14.50 8.39 -22.23
C LEU A 90 15.54 8.06 -21.19
N SER A 91 15.27 7.10 -20.31
CA SER A 91 16.22 6.49 -19.39
C SER A 91 15.93 5.00 -19.21
N VAL A 92 17.00 4.19 -19.12
CA VAL A 92 16.95 2.78 -18.75
C VAL A 92 17.22 2.58 -17.25
N GLU A 93 17.83 3.58 -16.61
CA GLU A 93 18.16 3.55 -15.19
C GLU A 93 16.91 3.67 -14.31
N GLU A 94 16.92 3.00 -13.15
CA GLU A 94 15.83 3.09 -12.17
C GLU A 94 15.81 4.44 -11.45
N ARG A 95 16.96 5.09 -11.33
CA ARG A 95 17.15 6.41 -10.71
C ARG A 95 18.38 7.10 -11.28
N GLY A 96 18.41 8.41 -11.17
CA GLY A 96 19.53 9.22 -11.62
C GLY A 96 19.24 10.70 -11.57
N THR A 97 20.04 11.48 -12.29
CA THR A 97 19.89 12.94 -12.37
C THR A 97 19.98 13.42 -13.81
N PHE A 98 18.99 14.16 -14.28
CA PHE A 98 19.05 14.90 -15.53
C PHE A 98 19.65 16.29 -15.30
N GLN A 99 20.57 16.69 -16.15
CA GLN A 99 21.26 17.99 -16.06
C GLN A 99 20.41 19.13 -16.67
N GLY A 100 19.31 19.48 -15.97
CA GLY A 100 18.41 20.58 -16.37
C GLY A 100 17.41 20.24 -17.49
N SER A 101 17.62 19.15 -18.22
CA SER A 101 16.70 18.68 -19.27
C SER A 101 16.81 17.17 -19.47
N ILE A 102 15.72 16.56 -19.98
CA ILE A 102 15.67 15.13 -20.31
C ILE A 102 16.06 14.98 -21.78
N GLN A 103 17.26 14.46 -22.06
CA GLN A 103 17.75 14.24 -23.41
C GLN A 103 17.56 12.77 -23.82
N CYS A 104 16.94 12.56 -24.98
CA CYS A 104 16.80 11.24 -25.57
C CYS A 104 18.17 10.70 -26.01
N PRO A 105 18.57 9.49 -25.61
CA PRO A 105 19.89 8.93 -25.93
C PRO A 105 20.03 8.54 -27.40
N TYR A 106 18.92 8.51 -28.17
CA TYR A 106 18.97 8.08 -29.57
C TYR A 106 19.33 9.21 -30.55
N HIS A 107 18.55 10.32 -30.52
CA HIS A 107 18.76 11.45 -31.45
C HIS A 107 18.80 12.80 -30.73
N ALA A 108 19.12 12.81 -29.44
CA ALA A 108 19.26 14.01 -28.61
C ALA A 108 18.01 14.92 -28.57
N TRP A 109 16.79 14.40 -28.85
CA TRP A 109 15.57 15.15 -28.56
C TRP A 109 15.51 15.46 -27.08
N THR A 110 15.32 16.74 -26.77
CA THR A 110 15.43 17.26 -25.42
C THR A 110 14.08 17.75 -24.92
N TYR A 111 13.71 17.38 -23.69
CA TYR A 111 12.47 17.75 -23.03
C TYR A 111 12.78 18.54 -21.77
N GLY A 112 11.93 19.53 -21.44
CA GLY A 112 11.99 20.21 -20.14
C GLY A 112 11.70 19.23 -18.99
N LEU A 113 12.07 19.64 -17.78
CA LEU A 113 11.73 18.91 -16.55
C LEU A 113 10.28 19.16 -16.10
N ASP A 114 9.50 19.89 -16.87
CA ASP A 114 8.15 20.34 -16.55
C ASP A 114 7.06 19.45 -17.13
N GLY A 115 6.06 19.08 -16.32
CA GLY A 115 4.88 18.28 -16.69
C GLY A 115 3.71 18.56 -15.74
N ARG A 116 2.47 18.13 -16.04
CA ARG A 116 1.26 18.46 -15.26
C ARG A 116 0.93 17.40 -14.20
N LEU A 117 0.55 17.86 -12.97
CA LEU A 117 0.07 17.05 -11.85
C LEU A 117 -1.41 17.33 -11.55
N LEU A 118 -2.16 16.30 -11.12
CA LEU A 118 -3.54 16.38 -10.63
C LEU A 118 -3.59 15.94 -9.15
N ALA A 119 -4.25 16.70 -8.29
CA ALA A 119 -4.32 16.44 -6.85
C ALA A 119 -5.78 16.35 -6.38
N ALA A 120 -6.43 15.18 -6.39
CA ALA A 120 -7.83 15.09 -5.93
C ALA A 120 -8.31 13.77 -5.31
N GLN A 121 -7.49 12.70 -5.20
CA GLN A 121 -8.01 11.38 -4.78
C GLN A 121 -7.73 10.97 -3.32
N LEU A 122 -6.95 11.74 -2.57
CA LEU A 122 -6.55 11.34 -1.21
C LEU A 122 -7.54 11.77 -0.10
N GLY A 123 -8.64 12.46 -0.45
CA GLY A 123 -9.65 12.86 0.53
C GLY A 123 -9.06 13.58 1.75
N ASP A 124 -9.40 13.13 2.95
CA ASP A 124 -8.93 13.68 4.22
C ASP A 124 -7.57 13.12 4.70
N LEU A 125 -6.98 12.12 4.03
CA LEU A 125 -5.74 11.49 4.47
C LEU A 125 -4.58 12.47 4.71
N PRO A 126 -4.35 13.51 3.89
CA PRO A 126 -3.27 14.46 4.16
C PRO A 126 -3.43 15.21 5.50
N SER A 127 -4.66 15.61 5.86
CA SER A 127 -4.94 16.28 7.15
C SER A 127 -4.92 15.27 8.31
N ARG A 128 -5.43 14.07 8.11
CA ARG A 128 -5.42 12.98 9.10
C ARG A 128 -4.00 12.60 9.52
N PHE A 129 -3.08 12.53 8.56
CA PHE A 129 -1.71 12.08 8.80
C PHE A 129 -0.70 13.22 9.00
N ALA A 130 -1.15 14.48 8.97
CA ALA A 130 -0.29 15.62 9.24
C ALA A 130 0.54 15.50 10.53
N PRO A 131 0.02 14.95 11.67
CA PRO A 131 0.80 14.78 12.89
C PRO A 131 2.04 13.88 12.76
N TRP A 132 2.06 12.94 11.80
CA TRP A 132 3.22 12.06 11.56
C TRP A 132 4.34 12.75 10.79
N ALA A 133 4.10 13.91 10.19
CA ALA A 133 5.09 14.67 9.42
C ALA A 133 5.92 13.77 8.48
N MET A 134 5.22 12.89 7.71
CA MET A 134 5.82 11.80 6.94
C MET A 134 6.89 12.27 5.96
N GLN A 135 6.80 13.51 5.46
CA GLN A 135 7.79 14.14 4.57
C GLN A 135 9.16 14.34 5.24
N ASP A 136 9.20 14.40 6.58
CA ASP A 136 10.42 14.63 7.35
C ASP A 136 11.14 13.32 7.70
N LEU A 137 10.45 12.18 7.56
CA LEU A 137 11.03 10.86 7.84
C LEU A 137 12.00 10.43 6.73
N ARG A 138 13.01 9.67 7.09
CA ARG A 138 14.04 9.18 6.17
C ARG A 138 14.06 7.65 6.14
N LEU A 139 14.33 7.11 4.96
CA LEU A 139 14.48 5.68 4.73
C LEU A 139 15.69 5.15 5.51
N ALA A 140 15.47 4.16 6.36
CA ALA A 140 16.51 3.43 7.07
C ALA A 140 16.73 2.03 6.50
N HIS A 141 15.66 1.37 6.05
CA HIS A 141 15.74 -0.01 5.55
C HIS A 141 14.68 -0.28 4.49
N ARG A 142 15.02 -1.19 3.56
CA ARG A 142 14.13 -1.63 2.48
C ARG A 142 14.29 -3.14 2.27
N ILE A 143 13.17 -3.83 2.14
CA ILE A 143 13.13 -5.25 1.75
C ILE A 143 12.21 -5.37 0.53
N GLU A 144 12.63 -6.17 -0.43
CA GLU A 144 11.81 -6.53 -1.58
C GLU A 144 11.43 -8.01 -1.48
N TYR A 145 10.14 -8.30 -1.66
CA TYR A 145 9.60 -9.65 -1.67
C TYR A 145 9.03 -9.95 -3.05
N ASP A 146 9.29 -11.11 -3.54
CA ASP A 146 8.70 -11.67 -4.76
C ASP A 146 7.74 -12.78 -4.33
N VAL A 147 6.44 -12.52 -4.46
CA VAL A 147 5.38 -13.35 -3.86
C VAL A 147 4.53 -13.98 -4.95
N ALA A 148 4.35 -15.29 -4.88
CA ALA A 148 3.55 -16.07 -5.84
C ALA A 148 2.04 -15.94 -5.57
N THR A 149 1.53 -14.71 -5.61
CA THR A 149 0.13 -14.40 -5.34
C THR A 149 -0.41 -13.26 -6.20
N ASN A 150 -1.73 -13.16 -6.29
CA ASN A 150 -2.41 -12.03 -6.91
C ASN A 150 -2.37 -10.80 -5.98
N TRP A 151 -2.10 -9.62 -6.54
CA TRP A 151 -1.97 -8.36 -5.80
C TRP A 151 -3.18 -8.02 -4.92
N LYS A 152 -4.39 -8.44 -5.32
CA LYS A 152 -5.61 -8.20 -4.55
C LYS A 152 -5.61 -8.96 -3.22
N LEU A 153 -5.04 -10.16 -3.19
CA LEU A 153 -4.93 -10.95 -1.97
C LEU A 153 -4.03 -10.27 -0.93
N VAL A 154 -3.00 -9.55 -1.38
CA VAL A 154 -2.14 -8.74 -0.50
C VAL A 154 -2.95 -7.61 0.15
N VAL A 155 -3.75 -6.89 -0.64
CA VAL A 155 -4.60 -5.80 -0.12
C VAL A 155 -5.67 -6.34 0.82
N GLN A 156 -6.31 -7.46 0.47
CA GLN A 156 -7.33 -8.10 1.28
C GLN A 156 -6.76 -8.60 2.61
N ASN A 157 -5.64 -9.32 2.58
CA ASN A 157 -4.97 -9.82 3.79
C ASN A 157 -4.61 -8.68 4.76
N TYR A 158 -4.08 -7.55 4.25
CA TYR A 158 -3.70 -6.40 5.06
C TYR A 158 -4.89 -5.70 5.75
N ASN A 159 -6.08 -5.78 5.20
CA ASN A 159 -7.26 -5.01 5.68
C ASN A 159 -8.17 -5.75 6.67
N GLU A 160 -7.75 -6.90 7.16
CA GLU A 160 -8.44 -7.62 8.25
C GLU A 160 -7.42 -8.26 9.19
N CYS A 161 -7.84 -8.69 10.37
CA CYS A 161 -6.97 -9.35 11.34
C CYS A 161 -7.63 -10.62 11.94
N LEU A 162 -8.62 -11.19 11.25
CA LEU A 162 -9.26 -12.43 11.71
C LEU A 162 -8.29 -13.62 11.63
N HIS A 163 -7.32 -13.57 10.70
CA HIS A 163 -6.24 -14.53 10.58
C HIS A 163 -5.14 -14.36 11.64
N CYS A 164 -4.99 -13.15 12.23
CA CYS A 164 -3.86 -12.81 13.11
C CYS A 164 -3.66 -13.77 14.29
N PRO A 165 -4.69 -14.28 14.98
CA PRO A 165 -4.49 -15.22 16.10
C PRO A 165 -3.82 -16.53 15.69
N VAL A 166 -3.98 -16.95 14.42
CA VAL A 166 -3.48 -18.22 13.90
C VAL A 166 -2.14 -18.04 13.20
N ILE A 167 -2.03 -16.98 12.38
CA ILE A 167 -0.89 -16.76 11.48
C ILE A 167 0.23 -15.98 12.17
N HIS A 168 -0.12 -14.99 13.04
CA HIS A 168 0.84 -14.04 13.63
C HIS A 168 0.93 -14.14 15.15
N PRO A 169 1.60 -15.17 15.72
CA PRO A 169 1.69 -15.29 17.17
C PRO A 169 2.34 -14.08 17.84
N LEU A 170 3.30 -13.42 17.17
CA LEU A 170 3.98 -12.25 17.69
C LEU A 170 3.09 -11.01 17.63
N LEU A 171 2.50 -10.70 16.49
CA LEU A 171 1.57 -9.56 16.33
C LEU A 171 0.36 -9.71 17.25
N ASN A 172 -0.19 -10.91 17.38
CA ASN A 172 -1.34 -11.18 18.26
C ASN A 172 -1.04 -10.95 19.75
N ARG A 173 0.23 -10.96 20.17
CA ARG A 173 0.63 -10.53 21.53
C ARG A 173 0.58 -9.03 21.70
N MET A 174 0.70 -8.25 20.63
CA MET A 174 0.82 -6.78 20.66
C MET A 174 -0.54 -6.09 20.53
N HIS A 175 -1.46 -6.65 19.77
CA HIS A 175 -2.78 -6.08 19.49
C HIS A 175 -3.94 -6.98 19.91
N HIS A 176 -5.09 -6.36 20.16
CA HIS A 176 -6.36 -7.07 20.20
C HIS A 176 -6.90 -7.17 18.77
N TYR A 177 -6.81 -8.34 18.15
CA TYR A 177 -7.18 -8.57 16.75
C TYR A 177 -8.65 -8.20 16.40
N LEU A 178 -9.54 -8.16 17.40
CA LEU A 178 -10.93 -7.69 17.24
C LEU A 178 -11.10 -6.18 17.57
N GLY A 179 -10.02 -5.49 17.94
CA GLY A 179 -10.04 -4.10 18.41
C GLY A 179 -9.81 -3.05 17.33
N ALA A 180 -9.92 -3.42 16.04
CA ALA A 180 -9.77 -2.47 14.97
C ALA A 180 -10.88 -1.40 14.97
N GLU A 181 -10.48 -0.13 14.91
CA GLU A 181 -11.35 1.05 14.80
C GLU A 181 -11.26 1.56 13.36
N ASN A 182 -12.10 0.97 12.50
CA ASN A 182 -12.08 1.29 11.07
C ASN A 182 -12.72 2.67 10.82
N VAL A 183 -12.08 3.48 9.97
CA VAL A 183 -12.67 4.72 9.46
C VAL A 183 -13.78 4.40 8.45
N PRO A 184 -14.76 5.30 8.24
CA PRO A 184 -15.69 5.17 7.13
C PRO A 184 -14.91 5.00 5.82
N PRO A 185 -15.31 4.05 4.98
CA PRO A 185 -14.61 3.79 3.73
C PRO A 185 -14.70 4.98 2.79
N ALA A 186 -13.63 5.23 2.07
CA ALA A 186 -13.59 6.19 0.96
C ALA A 186 -13.46 5.45 -0.38
N GLU A 187 -13.68 6.17 -1.47
CA GLU A 187 -13.60 5.58 -2.81
C GLU A 187 -12.20 5.02 -3.12
N THR A 188 -11.15 5.59 -2.53
CA THR A 188 -9.75 5.32 -2.92
C THR A 188 -8.89 4.78 -1.78
N TYR A 189 -9.45 4.59 -0.60
CA TYR A 189 -8.72 4.00 0.52
C TYR A 189 -9.67 3.36 1.53
N CYS A 190 -9.14 2.43 2.31
CA CYS A 190 -9.73 1.95 3.54
C CYS A 190 -8.65 1.81 4.62
N GLY A 191 -9.08 1.67 5.87
CA GLY A 191 -8.14 1.49 6.97
C GLY A 191 -8.75 1.83 8.31
N GLY A 192 -7.88 1.92 9.32
CA GLY A 192 -8.27 2.20 10.69
C GLY A 192 -7.09 2.18 11.63
N ALA A 193 -7.38 2.20 12.91
CA ALA A 193 -6.38 2.13 13.97
C ALA A 193 -6.60 0.89 14.83
N MET A 194 -5.51 0.36 15.39
CA MET A 194 -5.53 -0.71 16.39
C MET A 194 -4.73 -0.28 17.62
N GLY A 195 -5.37 -0.36 18.78
CA GLY A 195 -4.73 -0.08 20.05
C GLY A 195 -3.74 -1.18 20.47
N PHE A 196 -2.72 -0.81 21.20
CA PHE A 196 -1.80 -1.74 21.82
C PHE A 196 -2.43 -2.46 23.02
N LYS A 197 -1.98 -3.68 23.29
CA LYS A 197 -2.22 -4.36 24.57
C LYS A 197 -1.39 -3.74 25.68
N ASP A 198 -1.79 -4.00 26.93
CA ASP A 198 -1.10 -3.51 28.12
C ASP A 198 0.41 -3.83 28.08
N GLY A 199 1.22 -2.81 28.32
CA GLY A 199 2.66 -2.91 28.34
C GLY A 199 3.36 -2.89 26.97
N VAL A 200 2.60 -2.81 25.88
CA VAL A 200 3.13 -2.62 24.51
C VAL A 200 3.16 -1.13 24.17
N GLU A 201 4.28 -0.66 23.65
CA GLU A 201 4.56 0.75 23.37
C GLU A 201 4.70 1.05 21.87
N THR A 202 5.05 0.03 21.09
CA THR A 202 5.16 0.04 19.62
C THR A 202 5.20 -1.39 19.09
N LEU A 203 5.09 -1.58 17.79
CA LEU A 203 5.33 -2.89 17.17
C LEU A 203 6.83 -3.09 16.94
N SER A 204 7.41 -3.91 17.78
CA SER A 204 8.79 -4.33 17.78
C SER A 204 8.88 -5.79 18.26
N THR A 205 10.04 -6.40 18.21
CA THR A 205 10.21 -7.82 18.58
C THR A 205 9.78 -8.14 20.02
N ASP A 206 9.79 -7.16 20.93
CA ASP A 206 9.39 -7.30 22.32
C ASP A 206 8.28 -6.32 22.78
N GLY A 207 7.76 -5.50 21.88
CA GLY A 207 6.72 -4.51 22.17
C GLY A 207 7.23 -3.24 22.84
N LYS A 208 8.56 -3.07 23.01
CA LYS A 208 9.16 -1.91 23.64
C LYS A 208 9.65 -0.89 22.62
N ARG A 209 9.43 0.38 22.91
CA ARG A 209 9.86 1.50 22.11
C ARG A 209 11.28 1.92 22.50
N ARG A 210 12.17 1.96 21.52
CA ARG A 210 13.58 2.35 21.69
C ARG A 210 13.91 3.72 21.11
N ARG A 211 12.93 4.36 20.48
CA ARG A 211 13.02 5.65 19.81
C ARG A 211 12.01 6.62 20.41
N GLU A 212 12.24 7.91 20.29
CA GLU A 212 11.26 8.92 20.72
C GLU A 212 9.99 8.85 19.87
N PHE A 213 8.90 9.36 20.42
CA PHE A 213 7.69 9.57 19.63
C PHE A 213 7.95 10.54 18.48
N LEU A 214 7.32 10.32 17.35
CA LEU A 214 7.34 11.30 16.27
C LEU A 214 6.81 12.65 16.80
N PRO A 215 7.47 13.78 16.49
CA PRO A 215 7.29 15.04 17.22
C PRO A 215 5.87 15.61 17.24
N GLY A 216 5.10 15.34 16.17
CA GLY A 216 3.71 15.82 16.01
C GLY A 216 2.67 15.06 16.83
N LEU A 217 2.97 13.84 17.27
CA LEU A 217 1.98 12.94 17.86
C LEU A 217 1.58 13.34 19.28
N ARG A 218 0.29 13.21 19.60
CA ARG A 218 -0.29 13.50 20.91
C ARG A 218 -1.37 12.47 21.26
N GLY A 219 -1.61 12.29 22.56
CA GLY A 219 -2.71 11.46 23.09
C GLY A 219 -2.80 10.10 22.40
N ARG A 220 -3.96 9.80 21.83
CA ARG A 220 -4.25 8.51 21.22
C ARG A 220 -3.32 8.14 20.06
N ASP A 221 -2.76 9.09 19.31
CA ASP A 221 -1.81 8.78 18.22
C ASP A 221 -0.55 8.05 18.73
N ARG A 222 -0.26 8.13 20.02
CA ARG A 222 0.85 7.43 20.68
C ARG A 222 0.50 6.03 21.19
N GLU A 223 -0.77 5.66 21.15
CA GLU A 223 -1.33 4.45 21.76
C GLU A 223 -1.85 3.47 20.71
N VAL A 224 -1.75 3.82 19.45
CA VAL A 224 -2.28 3.03 18.33
C VAL A 224 -1.30 2.90 17.19
N VAL A 225 -1.53 1.92 16.35
CA VAL A 225 -0.97 1.85 14.99
C VAL A 225 -2.09 2.06 14.00
N ASN A 226 -1.84 2.91 13.00
CA ASN A 226 -2.77 3.16 11.91
C ASN A 226 -2.37 2.31 10.70
N TYR A 227 -3.36 1.61 10.13
CA TYR A 227 -3.24 0.75 8.96
C TYR A 227 -4.15 1.28 7.87
N PHE A 228 -3.58 1.63 6.72
CA PHE A 228 -4.34 2.14 5.58
C PHE A 228 -3.88 1.50 4.28
N ALA A 229 -4.82 0.95 3.53
CA ALA A 229 -4.63 0.61 2.14
C ALA A 229 -5.13 1.76 1.27
N ILE A 230 -4.23 2.39 0.57
CA ILE A 230 -4.50 3.48 -0.39
C ILE A 230 -4.44 2.85 -1.77
N TYR A 231 -5.59 2.75 -2.40
CA TYR A 231 -5.77 2.00 -3.64
C TYR A 231 -5.11 2.66 -4.83
N PRO A 232 -4.57 1.85 -5.75
CA PRO A 232 -4.58 0.39 -5.76
C PRO A 232 -3.35 -0.28 -5.15
N ASN A 233 -2.24 0.43 -4.90
CA ASN A 233 -0.94 -0.21 -4.75
C ASN A 233 -0.12 0.20 -3.51
N PHE A 234 -0.73 0.84 -2.51
CA PHE A 234 0.03 1.36 -1.39
C PHE A 234 -0.57 1.01 -0.04
N LEU A 235 0.22 0.36 0.81
CA LEU A 235 -0.12 0.07 2.20
C LEU A 235 0.74 0.96 3.11
N LEU A 236 0.08 1.63 4.04
CA LEU A 236 0.69 2.58 4.96
C LEU A 236 0.44 2.16 6.39
N THR A 237 1.50 1.92 7.15
CA THR A 237 1.44 1.61 8.57
C THR A 237 2.16 2.70 9.36
N LEU A 238 1.40 3.44 10.17
CA LEU A 238 1.91 4.55 10.97
C LEU A 238 1.99 4.16 12.44
N HIS A 239 3.20 4.07 12.93
CA HIS A 239 3.54 3.79 14.33
C HIS A 239 3.79 5.08 15.12
N PRO A 240 3.84 5.01 16.45
CA PRO A 240 4.18 6.17 17.26
C PRO A 240 5.60 6.71 17.06
N ASP A 241 6.53 5.89 16.60
CA ASP A 241 7.97 6.16 16.54
C ASP A 241 8.62 5.90 15.17
N TYR A 242 7.86 5.34 14.22
CA TYR A 242 8.31 5.10 12.84
C TYR A 242 7.14 4.94 11.87
N MET A 243 7.45 4.87 10.60
CA MET A 243 6.50 4.55 9.53
C MET A 243 7.02 3.34 8.73
N MET A 244 6.13 2.42 8.39
CA MET A 244 6.38 1.41 7.38
C MET A 244 5.42 1.62 6.21
N THR A 245 5.92 1.42 5.00
CA THR A 245 5.12 1.41 3.78
C THR A 245 5.37 0.15 2.99
N ILE A 246 4.36 -0.34 2.29
CA ILE A 246 4.52 -1.41 1.30
C ILE A 246 3.94 -0.93 -0.02
N THR A 247 4.76 -0.91 -1.06
CA THR A 247 4.31 -0.63 -2.41
C THR A 247 4.12 -1.95 -3.16
N ILE A 248 2.95 -2.13 -3.76
CA ILE A 248 2.50 -3.35 -4.42
C ILE A 248 2.72 -3.18 -5.93
N TRP A 249 3.47 -4.08 -6.54
CA TRP A 249 3.75 -4.10 -7.97
C TRP A 249 3.29 -5.43 -8.58
N PRO A 250 2.06 -5.51 -9.13
CA PRO A 250 1.59 -6.69 -9.85
C PRO A 250 2.48 -6.98 -11.07
N ARG A 251 2.93 -8.22 -11.22
CA ARG A 251 3.72 -8.68 -12.37
C ARG A 251 2.88 -9.44 -13.38
N ASP A 252 2.03 -10.31 -12.86
CA ASP A 252 1.00 -11.03 -13.60
C ASP A 252 -0.16 -11.40 -12.67
N CYS A 253 -1.08 -12.24 -13.10
CA CYS A 253 -2.24 -12.65 -12.28
C CYS A 253 -1.85 -13.47 -11.04
N GLY A 254 -0.66 -14.07 -11.01
CA GLY A 254 -0.19 -14.93 -9.92
C GLY A 254 1.12 -14.51 -9.29
N ARG A 255 1.66 -13.34 -9.64
CA ARG A 255 2.95 -12.87 -9.12
C ARG A 255 2.95 -11.38 -8.83
N THR A 256 3.40 -11.02 -7.65
CA THR A 256 3.42 -9.65 -7.17
C THR A 256 4.77 -9.36 -6.49
N THR A 257 5.42 -8.27 -6.87
CA THR A 257 6.58 -7.75 -6.13
C THR A 257 6.08 -6.75 -5.09
N LEU A 258 6.55 -6.90 -3.85
CA LEU A 258 6.23 -6.03 -2.73
C LEU A 258 7.49 -5.35 -2.23
N VAL A 259 7.43 -4.04 -2.07
CA VAL A 259 8.55 -3.25 -1.57
C VAL A 259 8.17 -2.67 -0.22
N ALA A 260 8.71 -3.23 0.85
CA ALA A 260 8.54 -2.72 2.21
C ALA A 260 9.68 -1.76 2.57
N GLU A 261 9.34 -0.61 3.12
CA GLU A 261 10.29 0.43 3.49
C GLU A 261 9.99 0.96 4.90
N TRP A 262 11.04 1.06 5.74
CA TRP A 262 10.97 1.58 7.10
C TRP A 262 11.62 2.95 7.19
N HIS A 263 10.87 3.90 7.73
CA HIS A 263 11.25 5.30 7.79
C HIS A 263 11.22 5.80 9.22
N PHE A 264 12.27 6.50 9.62
CA PHE A 264 12.45 7.04 10.98
C PHE A 264 12.73 8.54 10.93
N HIS A 265 12.54 9.20 12.08
CA HIS A 265 12.91 10.60 12.20
C HIS A 265 14.44 10.75 12.07
N PRO A 266 14.94 11.73 11.30
CA PRO A 266 16.38 11.87 11.04
C PRO A 266 17.19 12.12 12.32
N ASP A 267 16.62 12.76 13.34
CA ASP A 267 17.33 13.01 14.60
C ASP A 267 17.50 11.73 15.44
N GLU A 268 16.55 10.78 15.34
CA GLU A 268 16.74 9.44 15.91
C GLU A 268 17.88 8.70 15.19
N MET A 269 17.91 8.75 13.86
CA MET A 269 18.92 8.06 13.06
C MET A 269 20.35 8.58 13.29
N LYS A 270 20.52 9.81 13.79
CA LYS A 270 21.83 10.38 14.15
C LYS A 270 22.35 9.92 15.52
N LYS A 271 21.50 9.36 16.37
CA LYS A 271 21.92 8.90 17.71
C LYS A 271 22.88 7.71 17.58
N LYS A 272 23.91 7.65 18.45
CA LYS A 272 24.90 6.58 18.43
C LYS A 272 24.33 5.20 18.78
N ASP A 273 23.24 5.19 19.52
CA ASP A 273 22.51 4.01 20.01
C ASP A 273 21.22 3.77 19.20
N PHE A 274 21.08 4.39 18.03
CA PHE A 274 19.93 4.17 17.14
C PHE A 274 19.81 2.70 16.77
N VAL A 275 18.65 2.13 17.04
CA VAL A 275 18.28 0.76 16.68
C VAL A 275 16.99 0.78 15.89
N CYS A 276 16.98 0.13 14.73
CA CYS A 276 15.79 -0.07 13.90
C CYS A 276 15.50 -1.56 13.63
N ALA A 277 16.45 -2.45 13.93
CA ALA A 277 16.32 -3.89 13.68
C ALA A 277 15.10 -4.50 14.40
N ASP A 278 14.78 -4.05 15.60
CA ASP A 278 13.62 -4.51 16.37
C ASP A 278 12.29 -4.31 15.64
N ALA A 279 12.13 -3.19 14.94
CA ALA A 279 10.95 -2.90 14.13
C ALA A 279 11.00 -3.64 12.77
N ILE A 280 12.18 -3.72 12.16
CA ILE A 280 12.38 -4.39 10.87
C ILE A 280 12.13 -5.89 11.03
N ASP A 281 12.78 -6.55 12.00
CA ASP A 281 12.67 -8.00 12.24
C ASP A 281 11.24 -8.40 12.62
N PHE A 282 10.54 -7.56 13.38
CA PHE A 282 9.13 -7.76 13.70
C PHE A 282 8.28 -7.82 12.42
N TRP A 283 8.42 -6.82 11.56
CA TRP A 283 7.62 -6.72 10.35
C TRP A 283 8.07 -7.67 9.24
N ASP A 284 9.38 -7.90 9.06
CA ASP A 284 9.85 -8.88 8.08
C ASP A 284 9.28 -10.27 8.38
N ARG A 285 9.25 -10.65 9.66
CA ARG A 285 8.60 -11.89 10.09
C ARG A 285 7.10 -11.88 9.79
N THR A 286 6.36 -10.87 10.22
CA THR A 286 4.92 -10.75 10.02
C THR A 286 4.57 -10.75 8.53
N ASN A 287 5.30 -9.98 7.74
CA ASN A 287 5.13 -9.91 6.29
C ASN A 287 5.33 -11.27 5.62
N ARG A 288 6.37 -12.03 5.99
CA ARG A 288 6.61 -13.37 5.43
C ARG A 288 5.51 -14.37 5.81
N GLU A 289 4.97 -14.26 7.02
CA GLU A 289 3.81 -15.05 7.45
C GLU A 289 2.59 -14.72 6.58
N ASP A 290 2.34 -13.43 6.28
CA ASP A 290 1.27 -12.95 5.38
C ASP A 290 1.47 -13.41 3.93
N TRP A 291 2.70 -13.32 3.42
CA TRP A 291 2.98 -13.74 2.05
C TRP A 291 2.77 -15.24 1.88
N ALA A 292 3.21 -16.03 2.85
CA ALA A 292 3.03 -17.48 2.83
C ALA A 292 1.55 -17.89 2.79
N ILE A 293 0.68 -17.27 3.60
CA ILE A 293 -0.75 -17.59 3.57
C ILE A 293 -1.45 -17.03 2.32
N SER A 294 -1.01 -15.88 1.80
CA SER A 294 -1.52 -15.31 0.55
C SER A 294 -1.20 -16.20 -0.65
N GLU A 295 -0.01 -16.81 -0.70
CA GLU A 295 0.36 -17.81 -1.71
C GLU A 295 -0.53 -19.05 -1.62
N GLN A 296 -0.79 -19.56 -0.42
CA GLN A 296 -1.70 -20.69 -0.21
C GLN A 296 -3.13 -20.34 -0.64
N SER A 297 -3.58 -19.13 -0.35
CA SER A 297 -4.89 -18.63 -0.77
C SER A 297 -4.99 -18.56 -2.30
N TYR A 298 -3.95 -18.08 -2.98
CA TYR A 298 -3.90 -18.05 -4.44
C TYR A 298 -3.98 -19.47 -5.04
N LEU A 299 -3.24 -20.41 -4.48
CA LEU A 299 -3.29 -21.85 -4.91
C LEU A 299 -4.69 -22.44 -4.71
N GLY A 300 -5.34 -22.14 -3.56
CA GLY A 300 -6.70 -22.58 -3.27
C GLY A 300 -7.73 -22.01 -4.25
N ILE A 301 -7.64 -20.69 -4.54
CA ILE A 301 -8.53 -19.99 -5.50
C ILE A 301 -8.33 -20.51 -6.92
N SER A 302 -7.12 -20.93 -7.28
CA SER A 302 -6.82 -21.54 -8.57
C SER A 302 -7.38 -22.96 -8.73
N SER A 303 -7.87 -23.56 -7.66
CA SER A 303 -8.45 -24.91 -7.67
C SER A 303 -9.82 -24.93 -8.37
N ARG A 304 -10.14 -26.03 -9.06
CA ARG A 304 -11.47 -26.28 -9.64
C ARG A 304 -12.59 -26.35 -8.61
N GLY A 305 -12.25 -26.62 -7.35
CA GLY A 305 -13.21 -26.70 -6.24
C GLY A 305 -13.53 -25.34 -5.60
N TYR A 306 -12.85 -24.28 -5.98
CA TYR A 306 -13.09 -22.95 -5.39
C TYR A 306 -14.47 -22.39 -5.76
N GLN A 307 -15.16 -21.88 -4.75
CA GLN A 307 -16.37 -21.07 -4.90
C GLN A 307 -16.26 -19.85 -3.99
N PRO A 308 -16.73 -18.67 -4.45
CA PRO A 308 -16.73 -17.47 -3.62
C PRO A 308 -17.48 -17.70 -2.31
N GLY A 309 -16.79 -17.43 -1.19
CA GLY A 309 -17.37 -17.52 0.17
C GLY A 309 -17.98 -16.19 0.61
N PRO A 310 -18.78 -16.18 1.67
CA PRO A 310 -19.33 -14.97 2.26
C PRO A 310 -18.29 -14.27 3.13
N TYR A 311 -18.28 -12.92 3.08
CA TYR A 311 -17.57 -12.11 4.05
C TYR A 311 -18.37 -11.98 5.35
N SER A 312 -17.68 -11.97 6.48
CA SER A 312 -18.25 -11.58 7.77
C SER A 312 -18.47 -10.05 7.83
N GLU A 313 -19.24 -9.59 8.80
CA GLU A 313 -19.44 -8.15 9.04
C GLU A 313 -18.10 -7.41 9.34
N ARG A 314 -17.12 -8.12 9.88
CA ARG A 314 -15.79 -7.56 10.19
C ARG A 314 -14.89 -7.40 8.98
N GLU A 315 -15.21 -8.07 7.88
CA GLU A 315 -14.48 -8.01 6.60
C GLU A 315 -15.10 -7.02 5.62
N ARG A 316 -15.87 -6.05 6.12
CA ARG A 316 -16.52 -5.03 5.29
C ARG A 316 -15.53 -4.31 4.38
N GLN A 317 -14.33 -3.98 4.85
CA GLN A 317 -13.30 -3.29 4.05
C GLN A 317 -12.82 -4.12 2.87
N LEU A 318 -12.76 -5.45 3.00
CA LEU A 318 -12.43 -6.36 1.90
C LEU A 318 -13.50 -6.32 0.82
N TRP A 319 -14.76 -6.39 1.22
CA TRP A 319 -15.88 -6.30 0.29
C TRP A 319 -15.88 -4.94 -0.46
N GLU A 320 -15.61 -3.84 0.22
CA GLU A 320 -15.54 -2.51 -0.38
C GLU A 320 -14.38 -2.39 -1.38
N PHE A 321 -13.23 -2.98 -1.06
CA PHE A 321 -12.12 -3.10 -2.00
C PHE A 321 -12.50 -3.93 -3.24
N ASP A 322 -13.21 -5.04 -3.07
CA ASP A 322 -13.71 -5.83 -4.18
C ASP A 322 -14.68 -5.03 -5.06
N GLN A 323 -15.58 -4.22 -4.46
CA GLN A 323 -16.46 -3.34 -5.22
C GLN A 323 -15.68 -2.25 -5.97
N PHE A 324 -14.63 -1.70 -5.37
CA PHE A 324 -13.72 -0.78 -6.03
C PHE A 324 -13.10 -1.38 -7.31
N VAL A 325 -12.61 -2.63 -7.24
CA VAL A 325 -12.03 -3.34 -8.38
C VAL A 325 -13.11 -3.63 -9.44
N LEU A 326 -14.26 -4.19 -9.01
CA LEU A 326 -15.37 -4.54 -9.90
C LEU A 326 -15.92 -3.32 -10.63
N ALA A 327 -16.10 -2.19 -9.95
CA ALA A 327 -16.59 -0.96 -10.56
C ALA A 327 -15.70 -0.49 -11.72
N ARG A 328 -14.38 -0.70 -11.60
CA ARG A 328 -13.42 -0.29 -12.64
C ARG A 328 -13.29 -1.29 -13.77
N VAL A 329 -13.28 -2.57 -13.44
CA VAL A 329 -13.20 -3.65 -14.46
C VAL A 329 -14.46 -3.68 -15.33
N ASN A 330 -15.64 -3.41 -14.75
CA ASN A 330 -16.92 -3.45 -15.46
C ASN A 330 -17.30 -2.12 -16.16
N GLN A 331 -16.52 -1.04 -16.02
CA GLN A 331 -16.75 0.17 -16.79
C GLN A 331 -16.57 -0.13 -18.28
N SER A 332 -17.56 0.25 -19.10
CA SER A 332 -17.41 0.24 -20.56
C SER A 332 -16.27 1.18 -20.97
N PRO A 333 -15.53 0.88 -22.03
CA PRO A 333 -14.38 1.67 -22.49
C PRO A 333 -14.76 3.10 -22.87
#